data_fa0fcc3ece1817032b1b208986bea973
#
_entry.id   fa0fcc3ece1817032b1b208986bea973
#
_cell.length_a   1.000
_cell.length_b   1.000
_cell.length_c   1.000
_cell.angle_alpha   90.00
_cell.angle_beta   90.00
_cell.angle_gamma   90.00
#
_symmetry.space_group_name_H-M   'P 1'
#
loop_
_entity.id
_entity.type
_entity.pdbx_description
1 polymer ?
#
loop_
_entity_poly.entity_id
_entity_poly.type
_entity_poly.pdbx_seq_one_letter_code
_entity_poly.pdbx_strand_id
1 'polypeptide(L)'
;MNVEGITWHAIVLDPEPFAATKALLIETFSIAPAVDTEGFALFHLANGTMLELYAPQAVPEYGYNDDGVAFGFRVDDIEAASAAVEAAGCELLGQITRMEQLAYSYRDFRGPDGRVYGLNEQK
;
A
#
# COMPACT_ATOMS: atom_id res chain seq x y z
N MET A 1 -4.01 10.16 -17.87
CA MET A 1 -4.15 9.29 -16.68
C MET A 1 -4.93 10.04 -15.61
N ASN A 2 -5.87 9.35 -14.97
CA ASN A 2 -6.68 9.94 -13.90
C ASN A 2 -6.31 9.34 -12.56
N VAL A 3 -6.23 10.20 -11.52
CA VAL A 3 -6.10 9.74 -10.15
C VAL A 3 -7.52 9.62 -9.58
N GLU A 4 -7.87 8.41 -9.17
CA GLU A 4 -9.24 8.07 -8.75
C GLU A 4 -9.43 8.15 -7.23
N GLY A 5 -8.36 8.19 -6.47
CA GLY A 5 -8.44 8.31 -5.01
C GLY A 5 -7.21 7.75 -4.32
N ILE A 6 -7.22 7.83 -3.00
CA ILE A 6 -6.22 7.19 -2.15
C ILE A 6 -6.87 5.92 -1.63
N THR A 7 -6.44 4.78 -2.16
CA THR A 7 -7.09 3.50 -1.90
C THR A 7 -6.18 2.46 -1.25
N TRP A 8 -4.91 2.78 -1.05
CA TRP A 8 -3.97 1.90 -0.38
C TRP A 8 -3.35 2.64 0.80
N HIS A 9 -3.36 2.01 1.96
CA HIS A 9 -2.78 2.52 3.19
C HIS A 9 -1.96 1.41 3.82
N ALA A 10 -0.74 1.72 4.25
CA ALA A 10 0.13 0.79 4.94
C ALA A 10 0.64 1.42 6.22
N ILE A 11 0.71 0.62 7.28
CA ILE A 11 1.30 1.04 8.54
C ILE A 11 2.22 -0.05 9.05
N VAL A 12 3.41 0.34 9.48
CA VAL A 12 4.43 -0.55 10.05
C VAL A 12 4.34 -0.45 11.57
N LEU A 13 4.17 -1.58 12.22
CA LEU A 13 3.95 -1.64 13.67
C LEU A 13 4.89 -2.67 14.30
N ASP A 14 5.43 -2.34 15.47
CA ASP A 14 6.16 -3.30 16.29
C ASP A 14 5.22 -4.44 16.73
N PRO A 15 5.76 -5.60 17.19
CA PRO A 15 4.95 -6.79 17.43
C PRO A 15 3.73 -6.60 18.32
N GLU A 16 3.89 -5.87 19.41
CA GLU A 16 2.77 -5.67 20.35
C GLU A 16 1.66 -4.78 19.77
N PRO A 17 1.95 -3.56 19.24
CA PRO A 17 0.92 -2.77 18.56
C PRO A 17 0.39 -3.44 17.29
N PHE A 18 1.20 -4.24 16.58
CA PHE A 18 0.72 -5.00 15.42
C PHE A 18 -0.43 -5.94 15.83
N ALA A 19 -0.19 -6.74 16.86
CA ALA A 19 -1.18 -7.70 17.34
C ALA A 19 -2.45 -6.99 17.87
N ALA A 20 -2.26 -5.91 18.62
CA ALA A 20 -3.37 -5.15 19.21
C ALA A 20 -4.21 -4.45 18.13
N THR A 21 -3.57 -3.87 17.12
CA THR A 21 -4.27 -3.19 16.03
C THR A 21 -5.02 -4.20 15.14
N LYS A 22 -4.40 -5.34 14.86
CA LYS A 22 -5.07 -6.41 14.12
C LYS A 22 -6.32 -6.89 14.86
N ALA A 23 -6.20 -7.10 16.17
CA ALA A 23 -7.34 -7.51 17.00
C ALA A 23 -8.46 -6.45 17.02
N LEU A 24 -8.10 -5.16 17.07
CA LEU A 24 -9.08 -4.08 17.01
C LEU A 24 -9.90 -4.14 15.71
N LEU A 25 -9.21 -4.32 14.58
CA LEU A 25 -9.88 -4.36 13.27
C LEU A 25 -10.79 -5.58 13.15
N ILE A 26 -10.33 -6.74 13.59
CA ILE A 26 -11.10 -7.98 13.48
C ILE A 26 -12.23 -8.04 14.50
N GLU A 27 -11.92 -7.79 15.77
CA GLU A 27 -12.85 -8.03 16.88
C GLU A 27 -13.79 -6.86 17.14
N THR A 28 -13.29 -5.63 17.08
CA THR A 28 -14.10 -4.45 17.38
C THR A 28 -14.80 -3.91 16.14
N PHE A 29 -14.08 -3.80 15.02
CA PHE A 29 -14.66 -3.27 13.79
C PHE A 29 -15.28 -4.35 12.90
N SER A 30 -15.12 -5.62 13.25
CA SER A 30 -15.69 -6.76 12.54
C SER A 30 -15.24 -6.84 11.08
N ILE A 31 -13.99 -6.49 10.80
CA ILE A 31 -13.43 -6.57 9.46
C ILE A 31 -12.66 -7.88 9.34
N ALA A 32 -13.07 -8.75 8.41
CA ALA A 32 -12.34 -9.98 8.16
C ALA A 32 -11.09 -9.69 7.33
N PRO A 33 -9.92 -10.21 7.72
CA PRO A 33 -8.71 -10.01 6.91
C PRO A 33 -8.78 -10.81 5.61
N ALA A 34 -8.34 -10.22 4.51
CA ALA A 34 -8.16 -10.92 3.25
C ALA A 34 -6.87 -11.75 3.27
N VAL A 35 -5.85 -11.27 3.98
CA VAL A 35 -4.59 -11.99 4.24
C VAL A 35 -4.27 -11.79 5.72
N ASP A 36 -3.88 -12.87 6.40
CA ASP A 36 -3.54 -12.84 7.81
C ASP A 36 -2.37 -13.79 8.05
N THR A 37 -1.16 -13.23 8.08
CA THR A 37 0.07 -13.96 8.34
C THR A 37 0.79 -13.37 9.54
N GLU A 38 1.88 -14.00 9.97
CA GLU A 38 2.60 -13.58 11.16
C GLU A 38 3.15 -12.15 11.08
N GLY A 39 3.54 -11.67 9.92
CA GLY A 39 4.12 -10.33 9.78
C GLY A 39 3.35 -9.40 8.86
N PHE A 40 2.17 -9.80 8.41
CA PHE A 40 1.43 -9.03 7.42
C PHE A 40 -0.05 -9.35 7.49
N ALA A 41 -0.87 -8.32 7.50
CA ALA A 41 -2.32 -8.47 7.40
C ALA A 41 -2.89 -7.47 6.40
N LEU A 42 -3.78 -7.94 5.54
CA LEU A 42 -4.44 -7.11 4.53
C LEU A 42 -5.94 -7.10 4.79
N PHE A 43 -6.50 -5.91 4.84
CA PHE A 43 -7.94 -5.69 5.02
C PHE A 43 -8.50 -4.92 3.84
N HIS A 44 -9.61 -5.42 3.27
CA HIS A 44 -10.39 -4.69 2.29
C HIS A 44 -11.56 -4.03 3.00
N LEU A 45 -11.70 -2.72 2.84
CA LEU A 45 -12.79 -1.96 3.44
C LEU A 45 -13.96 -1.86 2.47
N ALA A 46 -15.14 -1.56 3.00
CA ALA A 46 -16.38 -1.54 2.21
C ALA A 46 -16.37 -0.54 1.06
N ASN A 47 -15.58 0.54 1.20
CA ASN A 47 -15.46 1.57 0.15
C ASN A 47 -14.43 1.23 -0.92
N GLY A 48 -13.83 0.03 -0.89
CA GLY A 48 -12.81 -0.38 -1.85
C GLY A 48 -11.39 0.00 -1.49
N THR A 49 -11.16 0.63 -0.34
CA THR A 49 -9.80 0.91 0.11
C THR A 49 -9.18 -0.31 0.76
N MET A 50 -7.85 -0.37 0.76
CA MET A 50 -7.07 -1.42 1.40
C MET A 50 -6.28 -0.83 2.56
N LEU A 51 -6.21 -1.58 3.64
CA LEU A 51 -5.32 -1.28 4.76
C LEU A 51 -4.40 -2.47 4.97
N GLU A 52 -3.11 -2.22 4.97
CA GLU A 52 -2.08 -3.24 5.20
C GLU A 52 -1.34 -2.94 6.50
N LEU A 53 -1.23 -3.94 7.37
CA LEU A 53 -0.41 -3.88 8.55
C LEU A 53 0.86 -4.68 8.30
N TYR A 54 2.01 -4.10 8.59
CA TYR A 54 3.32 -4.73 8.40
C TYR A 54 4.06 -4.80 9.72
N ALA A 55 4.64 -5.96 10.03
CA ALA A 55 5.72 -6.04 11.00
C ALA A 55 6.98 -5.42 10.38
N PRO A 56 7.93 -4.91 11.19
CA PRO A 56 9.12 -4.26 10.62
C PRO A 56 9.92 -5.12 9.65
N GLN A 57 9.99 -6.44 9.88
CA GLN A 57 10.73 -7.35 9.02
C GLN A 57 10.03 -7.68 7.70
N ALA A 58 8.75 -7.31 7.55
CA ALA A 58 7.96 -7.66 6.38
C ALA A 58 7.89 -6.55 5.34
N VAL A 59 8.41 -5.35 5.65
CA VAL A 59 8.35 -4.22 4.71
C VAL A 59 9.37 -4.41 3.58
N PRO A 60 9.15 -3.76 2.42
CA PRO A 60 10.17 -3.72 1.36
C PRO A 60 11.48 -3.11 1.85
N GLU A 61 12.60 -3.40 1.16
CA GLU A 61 13.93 -2.92 1.55
C GLU A 61 14.01 -1.40 1.69
N TYR A 62 13.31 -0.65 0.85
CA TYR A 62 13.29 0.81 0.93
C TYR A 62 12.43 1.34 2.10
N GLY A 63 11.67 0.46 2.76
CA GLY A 63 10.82 0.81 3.90
C GLY A 63 9.63 1.71 3.55
N TYR A 64 8.76 1.91 4.52
CA TYR A 64 7.59 2.80 4.37
C TYR A 64 7.73 3.99 5.30
N ASN A 65 8.69 4.88 4.97
CA ASN A 65 8.89 6.15 5.67
C ASN A 65 9.32 6.00 7.14
N ASP A 66 9.86 7.05 7.73
CA ASP A 66 10.36 7.03 9.11
C ASP A 66 9.23 6.86 10.14
N ASP A 67 8.04 7.36 9.82
CA ASP A 67 6.87 7.21 10.69
C ASP A 67 6.14 5.89 10.48
N GLY A 68 6.60 5.04 9.55
CA GLY A 68 5.99 3.75 9.27
C GLY A 68 4.66 3.82 8.52
N VAL A 69 4.31 4.97 7.96
CA VAL A 69 3.02 5.16 7.27
C VAL A 69 3.24 5.48 5.80
N ALA A 70 2.55 4.76 4.93
CA ALA A 70 2.53 5.05 3.50
C ALA A 70 1.11 4.93 2.96
N PHE A 71 0.82 5.65 1.88
CA PHE A 71 -0.44 5.51 1.18
C PHE A 71 -0.20 5.62 -0.32
N GLY A 72 -1.19 5.23 -1.10
CA GLY A 72 -1.05 5.18 -2.55
C GLY A 72 -2.28 5.65 -3.29
N PHE A 73 -2.03 6.07 -4.51
CA PHE A 73 -3.04 6.62 -5.40
C PHE A 73 -3.51 5.53 -6.36
N ARG A 74 -4.83 5.40 -6.47
CA ARG A 74 -5.43 4.57 -7.50
C ARG A 74 -5.50 5.37 -8.79
N VAL A 75 -4.98 4.79 -9.86
CA VAL A 75 -4.93 5.40 -11.19
C VAL A 75 -5.60 4.49 -12.20
N ASP A 76 -6.06 5.07 -13.29
CA ASP A 76 -6.68 4.31 -14.37
C ASP A 76 -5.65 3.65 -15.30
N ASP A 77 -4.40 4.11 -15.28
CA ASP A 77 -3.32 3.60 -16.15
C ASP A 77 -1.99 3.72 -15.41
N ILE A 78 -1.53 2.60 -14.85
CA ILE A 78 -0.31 2.61 -14.02
C ILE A 78 0.96 2.84 -14.82
N GLU A 79 0.98 2.47 -16.10
CA GLU A 79 2.15 2.72 -16.95
C GLU A 79 2.27 4.21 -17.24
N ALA A 80 1.17 4.86 -17.58
CA ALA A 80 1.14 6.30 -17.79
C ALA A 80 1.48 7.06 -16.50
N ALA A 81 0.94 6.62 -15.37
CA ALA A 81 1.22 7.23 -14.06
C ALA A 81 2.69 7.09 -13.69
N SER A 82 3.29 5.90 -13.91
CA SER A 82 4.71 5.68 -13.67
C SER A 82 5.57 6.63 -14.49
N ALA A 83 5.28 6.77 -15.78
CA ALA A 83 6.01 7.68 -16.65
C ALA A 83 5.85 9.14 -16.21
N ALA A 84 4.65 9.51 -15.77
CA ALA A 84 4.38 10.88 -15.32
C ALA A 84 5.12 11.25 -14.04
N VAL A 85 5.15 10.35 -13.03
CA VAL A 85 5.89 10.65 -11.80
C VAL A 85 7.40 10.67 -12.04
N GLU A 86 7.91 9.80 -12.92
CA GLU A 86 9.32 9.82 -13.29
C GLU A 86 9.68 11.12 -14.01
N ALA A 87 8.85 11.56 -14.95
CA ALA A 87 9.06 12.83 -15.67
C ALA A 87 9.01 14.02 -14.72
N ALA A 88 8.27 13.93 -13.64
CA ALA A 88 8.19 14.97 -12.61
C ALA A 88 9.39 14.97 -11.65
N GLY A 89 10.34 14.04 -11.83
CA GLY A 89 11.55 13.96 -11.02
C GLY A 89 11.47 13.01 -9.83
N CYS A 90 10.41 12.23 -9.71
CA CYS A 90 10.30 11.24 -8.65
C CYS A 90 11.09 9.98 -8.99
N GLU A 91 11.49 9.25 -7.96
CA GLU A 91 12.23 7.99 -8.12
C GLU A 91 11.24 6.83 -8.12
N LEU A 92 11.21 6.05 -9.21
CA LEU A 92 10.43 4.81 -9.24
C LEU A 92 11.16 3.73 -8.44
N LEU A 93 10.40 3.01 -7.62
CA LEU A 93 10.95 1.96 -6.75
C LEU A 93 10.49 0.60 -7.29
N GLY A 94 11.42 -0.14 -7.89
CA GLY A 94 11.13 -1.43 -8.48
C GLY A 94 10.34 -1.35 -9.77
N GLN A 95 9.87 -2.49 -10.24
CA GLN A 95 9.06 -2.62 -11.43
C GLN A 95 7.57 -2.65 -11.07
N ILE A 96 6.71 -2.50 -12.07
CA ILE A 96 5.27 -2.72 -11.85
C ILE A 96 5.06 -4.19 -11.52
N THR A 97 4.44 -4.44 -10.35
CA THR A 97 4.02 -5.78 -9.97
C THR A 97 2.60 -5.98 -10.47
N ARG A 98 2.38 -7.03 -11.26
CA ARG A 98 1.07 -7.35 -11.82
C ARG A 98 0.55 -8.63 -11.21
N MET A 99 -0.60 -8.53 -10.56
CA MET A 99 -1.31 -9.68 -9.98
C MET A 99 -2.50 -9.97 -10.87
N GLU A 100 -2.26 -10.72 -11.94
CA GLU A 100 -3.25 -10.91 -13.00
C GLU A 100 -4.54 -11.58 -12.52
N GLN A 101 -4.45 -12.54 -11.58
CA GLN A 101 -5.63 -13.20 -11.03
C GLN A 101 -6.56 -12.23 -10.31
N LEU A 102 -6.01 -11.11 -9.81
CA LEU A 102 -6.77 -10.09 -9.09
C LEU A 102 -7.06 -8.88 -9.96
N ALA A 103 -6.57 -8.87 -11.22
CA ALA A 103 -6.66 -7.71 -12.11
C ALA A 103 -6.11 -6.45 -11.43
N TYR A 104 -5.05 -6.61 -10.63
CA TYR A 104 -4.48 -5.57 -9.78
C TYR A 104 -2.99 -5.41 -10.08
N SER A 105 -2.54 -4.17 -10.21
CA SER A 105 -1.14 -3.84 -10.43
C SER A 105 -0.72 -2.73 -9.50
N TYR A 106 0.54 -2.75 -9.06
CA TYR A 106 1.03 -1.70 -8.17
C TYR A 106 2.52 -1.45 -8.39
N ARG A 107 2.95 -0.27 -7.98
CA ARG A 107 4.35 0.17 -8.01
C ARG A 107 4.51 1.31 -7.02
N ASP A 108 5.61 1.31 -6.28
CA ASP A 108 5.91 2.40 -5.34
C ASP A 108 6.84 3.42 -5.99
N PHE A 109 6.82 4.64 -5.48
CA PHE A 109 7.73 5.70 -5.90
C PHE A 109 8.07 6.60 -4.71
N ARG A 110 9.18 7.30 -4.82
CA ARG A 110 9.59 8.29 -3.82
C ARG A 110 9.26 9.67 -4.34
N GLY A 111 8.44 10.41 -3.59
CA GLY A 111 7.99 11.73 -3.98
C GLY A 111 9.03 12.82 -3.76
N PRO A 112 8.71 14.07 -4.17
CA PRO A 112 9.62 15.21 -3.98
C PRO A 112 9.95 15.51 -2.52
N ASP A 113 9.09 15.07 -1.61
CA ASP A 113 9.26 15.23 -0.16
C ASP A 113 10.09 14.10 0.47
N GLY A 114 10.58 13.16 -0.35
CA GLY A 114 11.35 12.02 0.12
C GLY A 114 10.52 10.86 0.65
N ARG A 115 9.20 10.99 0.70
CA ARG A 115 8.32 9.93 1.19
C ARG A 115 8.01 8.92 0.10
N VAL A 116 7.80 7.68 0.54
CA VAL A 116 7.33 6.60 -0.36
C VAL A 116 5.82 6.66 -0.47
N TYR A 117 5.35 6.60 -1.69
CA TYR A 117 3.92 6.52 -2.04
C TYR A 117 3.71 5.34 -2.97
N GLY A 118 2.48 4.87 -3.07
CA GLY A 118 2.13 3.82 -4.01
C GLY A 118 1.33 4.33 -5.19
N LEU A 119 1.44 3.59 -6.29
CA LEU A 119 0.51 3.68 -7.42
C LEU A 119 -0.18 2.34 -7.51
N ASN A 120 -1.48 2.33 -7.73
CA ASN A 120 -2.19 1.08 -7.97
C ASN A 120 -3.26 1.25 -9.04
N GLU A 121 -3.53 0.16 -9.74
CA GLU A 121 -4.52 0.08 -10.79
C GLU A 121 -5.34 -1.16 -10.56
N GLN A 122 -6.66 -1.03 -10.53
CA GLN A 122 -7.60 -2.12 -10.36
C GLN A 122 -8.51 -2.16 -11.59
N LYS A 123 -8.49 -3.25 -12.32
CA LYS A 123 -9.34 -3.41 -13.51
C LYS A 123 -10.59 -4.22 -13.23
#